data_16c5aa47fbf98297cc46f2f38fba52e4
#
_entry.id   16c5aa47fbf98297cc46f2f38fba52e4
#
_cell.length_a   1.000
_cell.length_b   1.000
_cell.length_c   1.000
_cell.angle_alpha   90.00
_cell.angle_beta   90.00
_cell.angle_gamma   90.00
#
_symmetry.space_group_name_H-M   'P 1'
#
loop_
_entity.id
_entity.type
_entity.pdbx_description
1 polymer ?
#
loop_
_entity_poly.entity_id
_entity_poly.type
_entity_poly.pdbx_seq_one_letter_code
_entity_poly.pdbx_strand_id
1 'polypeptide(L)'
;MTQVAANGRRHRGTGRVDCLLPEATWHAFAFQFDLTERELEVARGLFAGVTEPELADDLGISRHTTHTYVSRIYRKAQVRNRAELLLQVFIQHLGRGSERNGREPRRS
;
A
#
# COMPACT_ATOMS: atom_id res chain seq x y z
N MET A 1 5.62 19.38 14.79
CA MET A 1 5.50 19.07 14.63
C MET A 1 4.98 18.84 14.41
N THR A 2 5.04 18.80 14.59
CA THR A 2 4.62 18.43 14.48
C THR A 2 3.93 18.09 14.19
N GLN A 3 3.82 18.11 14.05
CA GLN A 3 3.15 17.72 13.87
C GLN A 3 2.82 17.03 13.91
N VAL A 4 3.17 16.93 13.83
CA VAL A 4 3.13 16.09 13.97
C VAL A 4 2.59 15.63 14.80
N ALA A 5 2.84 16.05 15.16
CA ALA A 5 2.17 15.68 16.28
C ALA A 5 0.90 15.06 16.07
N ALA A 6 0.09 15.73 15.54
CA ALA A 6 -1.16 15.22 15.27
C ALA A 6 -1.06 13.98 14.50
N ASN A 7 -0.12 13.95 13.72
CA ASN A 7 0.08 12.84 12.95
C ASN A 7 0.53 11.69 13.68
N GLY A 8 1.32 11.94 14.64
CA GLY A 8 1.91 10.88 15.36
C GLY A 8 0.93 9.97 15.96
N ARG A 9 -0.15 10.51 16.36
CA ARG A 9 -1.08 9.72 17.09
C ARG A 9 -1.60 8.57 16.28
N ARG A 10 -1.83 8.73 15.04
CA ARG A 10 -2.44 7.66 14.36
C ARG A 10 -1.50 6.66 13.84
N HIS A 11 -0.32 7.01 13.60
CA HIS A 11 0.51 6.04 13.03
C HIS A 11 1.45 5.40 13.95
N ARG A 12 1.75 6.06 15.00
CA ARG A 12 2.53 5.43 15.97
C ARG A 12 3.56 4.52 15.48
N GLY A 13 4.16 4.76 14.48
CA GLY A 13 5.20 3.93 13.99
C GLY A 13 4.81 3.04 12.85
N THR A 14 3.53 2.83 12.66
CA THR A 14 3.13 1.99 11.56
C THR A 14 3.46 2.63 10.24
N GLY A 15 3.40 3.97 10.17
CA GLY A 15 3.75 4.63 8.94
C GLY A 15 5.17 4.40 8.53
N ARG A 16 6.03 4.08 9.49
CA ARG A 16 7.41 3.84 9.14
C ARG A 16 7.62 2.56 8.39
N VAL A 17 6.72 1.60 8.53
CA VAL A 17 6.87 0.34 7.84
C VAL A 17 6.76 0.54 6.34
N ASP A 18 5.81 1.34 5.89
CA ASP A 18 5.67 1.54 4.46
C ASP A 18 6.79 2.43 3.92
N CYS A 19 7.46 3.18 4.78
CA CYS A 19 8.60 3.98 4.36
C CYS A 19 9.82 3.14 4.05
N LEU A 20 9.80 1.87 4.37
CA LEU A 20 10.89 0.99 4.01
C LEU A 20 10.99 0.81 2.51
N LEU A 21 9.92 1.07 1.80
CA LEU A 21 9.94 0.95 0.35
C LEU A 21 9.94 2.34 -0.29
N PRO A 22 10.63 2.49 -1.39
CA PRO A 22 10.68 3.80 -2.06
C PRO A 22 9.32 4.20 -2.58
N GLU A 23 9.10 5.49 -2.68
CA GLU A 23 7.86 6.00 -3.27
C GLU A 23 7.66 5.45 -4.67
N ALA A 24 8.75 5.28 -5.41
CA ALA A 24 8.64 4.76 -6.76
C ALA A 24 8.02 3.36 -6.79
N THR A 25 8.30 2.55 -5.76
CA THR A 25 7.71 1.23 -5.68
C THR A 25 6.20 1.34 -5.49
N TRP A 26 5.77 2.25 -4.63
CA TRP A 26 4.34 2.43 -4.39
C TRP A 26 3.63 2.94 -5.63
N HIS A 27 4.25 3.89 -6.34
CA HIS A 27 3.64 4.41 -7.54
C HIS A 27 3.59 3.36 -8.65
N ALA A 28 4.62 2.53 -8.75
CA ALA A 28 4.62 1.44 -9.72
C ALA A 28 3.53 0.41 -9.39
N PHE A 29 3.35 0.13 -8.10
CA PHE A 29 2.32 -0.78 -7.65
C PHE A 29 0.94 -0.24 -8.03
N ALA A 30 0.71 1.05 -7.75
CA ALA A 30 -0.57 1.66 -8.08
C ALA A 30 -0.80 1.66 -9.59
N PHE A 31 0.23 1.92 -10.36
CA PHE A 31 0.09 1.93 -11.80
C PHE A 31 -0.23 0.53 -12.32
N GLN A 32 0.48 -0.47 -11.82
CA GLN A 32 0.31 -1.84 -12.28
C GLN A 32 -1.11 -2.34 -12.02
N PHE A 33 -1.67 -2.02 -10.88
CA PHE A 33 -2.98 -2.54 -10.48
C PHE A 33 -4.10 -1.51 -10.60
N ASP A 34 -3.79 -0.38 -11.20
CA ASP A 34 -4.78 0.66 -11.46
C ASP A 34 -5.45 1.17 -10.20
N LEU A 35 -4.67 1.46 -9.20
CA LEU A 35 -5.19 1.99 -7.95
C LEU A 35 -5.31 3.50 -8.02
N THR A 36 -6.39 4.03 -7.47
CA THR A 36 -6.53 5.46 -7.33
C THR A 36 -5.62 5.93 -6.19
N GLU A 37 -5.45 7.23 -6.04
CA GLU A 37 -4.65 7.76 -4.95
C GLU A 37 -5.18 7.32 -3.61
N ARG A 38 -6.50 7.36 -3.45
CA ARG A 38 -7.10 6.98 -2.18
C ARG A 38 -6.91 5.48 -1.91
N GLU A 39 -7.06 4.68 -2.94
CA GLU A 39 -6.81 3.25 -2.79
C GLU A 39 -5.35 2.99 -2.41
N LEU A 40 -4.44 3.75 -3.00
CA LEU A 40 -3.04 3.59 -2.65
C LEU A 40 -2.79 3.94 -1.19
N GLU A 41 -3.41 5.01 -0.69
CA GLU A 41 -3.28 5.35 0.72
C GLU A 41 -3.73 4.21 1.60
N VAL A 42 -4.86 3.60 1.26
CA VAL A 42 -5.36 2.47 2.03
C VAL A 42 -4.41 1.29 1.94
N ALA A 43 -3.89 1.01 0.75
CA ALA A 43 -2.97 -0.10 0.56
C ALA A 43 -1.71 0.09 1.39
N ARG A 44 -1.19 1.30 1.44
CA ARG A 44 0.00 1.58 2.25
C ARG A 44 -0.28 1.37 3.73
N GLY A 45 -1.47 1.77 4.17
CA GLY A 45 -1.86 1.54 5.55
C GLY A 45 -1.95 0.05 5.88
N LEU A 46 -2.53 -0.70 4.96
CA LEU A 46 -2.62 -2.15 5.15
C LEU A 46 -1.23 -2.78 5.23
N PHE A 47 -0.33 -2.32 4.37
CA PHE A 47 1.04 -2.81 4.36
C PHE A 47 1.72 -2.50 5.70
N ALA A 48 1.43 -1.33 6.26
CA ALA A 48 2.02 -0.90 7.51
C ALA A 48 1.37 -1.54 8.74
N GLY A 49 0.35 -2.34 8.54
CA GLY A 49 -0.29 -3.02 9.66
C GLY A 49 -1.40 -2.25 10.34
N VAL A 50 -1.86 -1.18 9.71
CA VAL A 50 -2.96 -0.39 10.28
C VAL A 50 -4.26 -1.16 10.08
N THR A 51 -5.08 -1.20 11.11
CA THR A 51 -6.36 -1.92 11.00
C THR A 51 -7.38 -1.10 10.22
N GLU A 52 -8.43 -1.75 9.75
CA GLU A 52 -9.46 -1.03 9.00
C GLU A 52 -10.12 0.06 9.84
N PRO A 53 -10.48 -0.17 11.11
CA PRO A 53 -11.01 0.92 11.92
C PRO A 53 -10.05 2.10 12.04
N GLU A 54 -8.76 1.82 12.20
CA GLU A 54 -7.78 2.88 12.28
C GLU A 54 -7.67 3.64 10.98
N LEU A 55 -7.73 2.93 9.86
CA LEU A 55 -7.72 3.58 8.56
C LEU A 55 -8.93 4.47 8.38
N ALA A 56 -10.09 3.99 8.82
CA ALA A 56 -11.30 4.78 8.71
C ALA A 56 -11.16 6.08 9.47
N ASP A 57 -10.62 6.00 10.69
CA ASP A 57 -10.41 7.19 11.49
C ASP A 57 -9.39 8.12 10.83
N ASP A 58 -8.29 7.58 10.38
CA ASP A 58 -7.23 8.38 9.77
C ASP A 58 -7.71 9.10 8.52
N LEU A 59 -8.55 8.45 7.74
CA LEU A 59 -8.99 9.03 6.48
C LEU A 59 -10.30 9.81 6.62
N GLY A 60 -10.92 9.75 7.79
CA GLY A 60 -12.16 10.47 8.02
C GLY A 60 -13.33 9.88 7.26
N ILE A 61 -13.36 8.58 7.11
CA ILE A 61 -14.44 7.91 6.38
C ILE A 61 -15.01 6.80 7.26
N SER A 62 -16.14 6.25 6.83
CA SER A 62 -16.79 5.20 7.62
C SER A 62 -16.03 3.89 7.46
N ARG A 63 -16.26 2.98 8.40
CA ARG A 63 -15.67 1.65 8.29
C ARG A 63 -16.17 0.94 7.06
N HIS A 64 -17.44 1.13 6.74
CA HIS A 64 -18.01 0.52 5.55
C HIS A 64 -17.27 0.98 4.29
N THR A 65 -17.03 2.27 4.18
CA THR A 65 -16.31 2.82 3.04
C THR A 65 -14.89 2.29 3.00
N THR A 66 -14.25 2.21 4.16
CA THR A 66 -12.90 1.66 4.23
C THR A 66 -12.88 0.22 3.73
N HIS A 67 -13.83 -0.57 4.17
CA HIS A 67 -13.89 -1.97 3.75
C HIS A 67 -14.12 -2.07 2.24
N THR A 68 -14.89 -1.17 1.68
CA THR A 68 -15.09 -1.13 0.23
C THR A 68 -13.78 -0.88 -0.49
N TYR A 69 -12.96 0.04 0.02
CA TYR A 69 -11.65 0.29 -0.56
C TYR A 69 -10.77 -0.95 -0.47
N VAL A 70 -10.77 -1.60 0.70
CA VAL A 70 -9.94 -2.79 0.88
C VAL A 70 -10.35 -3.87 -0.10
N SER A 71 -11.65 -4.07 -0.26
CA SER A 71 -12.15 -5.08 -1.19
C SER A 71 -11.75 -4.78 -2.62
N ARG A 72 -11.80 -3.51 -2.99
CA ARG A 72 -11.40 -3.12 -4.34
C ARG A 72 -9.94 -3.36 -4.58
N ILE A 73 -9.11 -3.01 -3.58
CA ILE A 73 -7.68 -3.20 -3.70
C ILE A 73 -7.36 -4.67 -3.87
N TYR A 74 -7.98 -5.52 -3.05
CA TYR A 74 -7.73 -6.94 -3.13
C TYR A 74 -8.13 -7.48 -4.50
N ARG A 75 -9.25 -7.02 -5.03
CA ARG A 75 -9.68 -7.45 -6.34
C ARG A 75 -8.73 -6.98 -7.43
N LYS A 76 -8.34 -5.71 -7.39
CA LYS A 76 -7.45 -5.15 -8.40
C LYS A 76 -6.08 -5.80 -8.36
N ALA A 77 -5.55 -6.05 -7.18
CA ALA A 77 -4.24 -6.66 -7.04
C ALA A 77 -4.31 -8.19 -7.14
N GLN A 78 -5.52 -8.73 -7.25
CA GLN A 78 -5.73 -10.17 -7.40
C GLN A 78 -5.20 -10.93 -6.20
N VAL A 79 -5.50 -10.42 -5.02
CA VAL A 79 -5.10 -11.07 -3.78
C VAL A 79 -6.33 -11.28 -2.92
N ARG A 80 -6.22 -12.14 -1.92
CA ARG A 80 -7.35 -12.51 -1.09
C ARG A 80 -7.28 -11.99 0.34
N ASN A 81 -6.10 -11.58 0.76
CA ASN A 81 -5.94 -11.14 2.12
C ASN A 81 -4.72 -10.24 2.23
N ARG A 82 -4.51 -9.74 3.43
CA ARG A 82 -3.42 -8.79 3.66
C ARG A 82 -2.05 -9.41 3.38
N ALA A 83 -1.85 -10.66 3.77
CA ALA A 83 -0.56 -11.30 3.57
C ALA A 83 -0.23 -11.37 2.09
N GLU A 84 -1.21 -11.72 1.27
CA GLU A 84 -1.00 -11.78 -0.16
C GLU A 84 -0.74 -10.39 -0.74
N LEU A 85 -1.40 -9.37 -0.18
CA LEU A 85 -1.16 -8.00 -0.63
C LEU A 85 0.28 -7.60 -0.37
N LEU A 86 0.78 -7.89 0.83
CA LEU A 86 2.16 -7.59 1.17
C LEU A 86 3.11 -8.28 0.20
N LEU A 87 2.81 -9.52 -0.12
CA LEU A 87 3.64 -10.28 -1.03
C LEU A 87 3.66 -9.64 -2.42
N GLN A 88 2.49 -9.19 -2.90
CA GLN A 88 2.43 -8.53 -4.19
C GLN A 88 3.25 -7.25 -4.21
N VAL A 89 3.22 -6.49 -3.11
CA VAL A 89 4.00 -5.27 -3.04
C VAL A 89 5.49 -5.59 -3.11
N PHE A 90 5.93 -6.62 -2.39
CA PHE A 90 7.33 -7.01 -2.43
C PHE A 90 7.72 -7.55 -3.80
N ILE A 91 6.84 -8.29 -4.45
CA ILE A 91 7.11 -8.77 -5.80
C ILE A 91 7.32 -7.58 -6.73
N GLN A 92 6.48 -6.56 -6.61
CA GLN A 92 6.61 -5.37 -7.42
C GLN A 92 7.97 -4.70 -7.16
N HIS A 93 8.34 -4.61 -5.90
CA HIS A 93 9.60 -3.98 -5.53
C HIS A 93 10.79 -4.74 -6.10
N LEU A 94 10.78 -6.06 -5.96
CA LEU A 94 11.87 -6.88 -6.46
C LEU A 94 11.91 -6.88 -7.98
N GLY A 95 10.73 -6.83 -8.60
CA GLY A 95 10.68 -6.80 -10.05
C GLY A 95 11.30 -5.55 -10.62
N ARG A 96 11.12 -4.42 -9.93
CA ARG A 96 11.73 -3.19 -10.38
C ARG A 96 13.26 -3.31 -10.37
N GLY A 97 13.77 -3.94 -9.33
CA GLY A 97 15.22 -4.14 -9.24
C GLY A 97 15.71 -5.03 -10.36
N SER A 98 14.97 -6.09 -10.64
CA SER A 98 15.35 -7.00 -11.71
C SER A 98 15.34 -6.32 -13.06
N GLU A 99 14.34 -5.52 -13.29
CA GLU A 99 14.25 -4.81 -14.55
C GLU A 99 15.44 -3.91 -14.75
N ARG A 100 15.87 -3.29 -13.69
CA ARG A 100 16.98 -2.40 -13.81
C ARG A 100 18.23 -3.13 -14.21
N ASN A 101 18.34 -4.34 -13.74
CA ASN A 101 19.49 -5.09 -14.07
C ASN A 101 19.41 -5.71 -15.41
N GLY A 102 18.35 -5.95 -15.85
CA GLY A 102 18.29 -6.50 -16.95
C GLY A 102 17.60 -6.38 -18.04
N ARG A 103 17.35 -6.71 -18.23
CA ARG A 103 16.72 -6.80 -18.95
C ARG A 103 16.20 -7.61 -19.52
N GLU A 104 15.85 -8.30 -19.43
CA GLU A 104 15.37 -9.05 -19.79
C GLU A 104 14.67 -9.51 -20.21
N PRO A 105 14.45 -9.75 -20.48
CA PRO A 105 13.71 -10.26 -20.81
C PRO A 105 12.88 -10.82 -21.02
N ARG A 106 12.68 -11.00 -20.82
CA ARG A 106 11.92 -11.49 -20.77
C ARG A 106 11.18 -11.94 -21.30
N ARG A 107 11.16 -12.09 -21.34
CA ARG A 107 10.59 -12.39 -21.66
C ARG A 107 10.10 -12.79 -22.08
N SER A 108 10.27 -12.95 -22.06
CA SER A 108 9.96 -13.18 -22.31
C SER A 108 9.73 -13.47 -22.53
#